data_5c0d5259d474e80cb3833570114c71d6
#
_entry.id   5c0d5259d474e80cb3833570114c71d6
#
_cell.length_a   1.000
_cell.length_b   1.000
_cell.length_c   1.000
_cell.angle_alpha   90.00
_cell.angle_beta   90.00
_cell.angle_gamma   90.00
#
_symmetry.space_group_name_H-M   'P 1'
#
loop_
_entity.id
_entity.type
_entity.pdbx_description
1 polymer ?
#
loop_
_entity_poly.entity_id
_entity_poly.type
_entity_poly.pdbx_seq_one_letter_code
_entity_poly.pdbx_strand_id
1 'polypeptide(L)'
;MSATRAQIERLTEANIGVAIKAVTTRHVELFWTPTDEGLSKESARTCFEVRVLPRESEGYSSRQITLRAVLSVIASREDDATGTHMTEMFEALLGIIGDWDKDNDAASAALNIAGVFRCDGVMFGSGGDCGYDEQRAAWYASIEIEIVGCLTD
;
A
#
# COMPACT_ATOMS: atom_id res chain seq x y z
N MET A 1 -2.30 24.92 9.87
CA MET A 1 -1.60 24.84 8.58
C MET A 1 -2.01 23.57 7.88
N SER A 2 -2.46 23.68 6.66
CA SER A 2 -2.90 22.53 5.89
C SER A 2 -1.73 21.68 5.42
N ALA A 3 -1.91 20.38 5.43
CA ALA A 3 -0.91 19.49 4.87
C ALA A 3 -0.93 19.58 3.33
N THR A 4 0.23 19.46 2.72
CA THR A 4 0.32 19.38 1.26
C THR A 4 -0.16 18.02 0.77
N ARG A 5 -0.51 17.93 -0.50
CA ARG A 5 -0.89 16.65 -1.11
C ARG A 5 0.22 15.61 -0.94
N ALA A 6 1.46 16.01 -1.12
CA ALA A 6 2.61 15.10 -0.96
C ALA A 6 2.72 14.58 0.48
N GLN A 7 2.45 15.41 1.47
CA GLN A 7 2.44 14.98 2.86
C GLN A 7 1.33 13.97 3.12
N ILE A 8 0.15 14.20 2.57
CA ILE A 8 -1.00 13.28 2.70
C ILE A 8 -0.66 11.93 2.05
N GLU A 9 -0.05 11.95 0.88
CA GLU A 9 0.37 10.73 0.19
C GLU A 9 1.37 9.92 1.02
N ARG A 10 2.36 10.59 1.59
CA ARG A 10 3.37 9.93 2.44
C ARG A 10 2.80 9.37 3.72
N LEU A 11 1.92 10.13 4.38
CA LEU A 11 1.28 9.67 5.62
C LEU A 11 0.33 8.50 5.36
N THR A 12 -0.38 8.54 4.23
CA THR A 12 -1.25 7.44 3.83
C THR A 12 -0.44 6.17 3.56
N GLU A 13 0.67 6.30 2.86
CA GLU A 13 1.58 5.19 2.61
C GLU A 13 2.08 4.57 3.93
N ALA A 14 2.47 5.42 4.88
CA ALA A 14 2.92 4.97 6.19
C ALA A 14 1.79 4.24 6.94
N ASN A 15 0.57 4.75 6.88
CA ASN A 15 -0.59 4.13 7.52
C ASN A 15 -0.90 2.75 6.92
N ILE A 16 -0.81 2.61 5.61
CA ILE A 16 -0.96 1.31 4.96
C ILE A 16 0.13 0.35 5.44
N GLY A 17 1.36 0.83 5.54
CA GLY A 17 2.48 0.04 6.05
C GLY A 17 2.24 -0.45 7.48
N VAL A 18 1.71 0.40 8.34
CA VAL A 18 1.36 0.02 9.72
C VAL A 18 0.30 -1.09 9.73
N ALA A 19 -0.72 -0.96 8.89
CA ALA A 19 -1.77 -1.97 8.80
C ALA A 19 -1.23 -3.33 8.34
N ILE A 20 -0.31 -3.34 7.39
CA ILE A 20 0.32 -4.58 6.91
C ILE A 20 1.18 -5.19 8.04
N LYS A 21 1.96 -4.38 8.72
CA LYS A 21 2.81 -4.86 9.82
C LYS A 21 2.02 -5.44 10.99
N ALA A 22 0.77 -5.03 11.15
CA ALA A 22 -0.09 -5.57 12.20
C ALA A 22 -0.47 -7.05 11.97
N VAL A 23 -0.38 -7.53 10.74
CA VAL A 23 -0.78 -8.90 10.37
C VAL A 23 0.36 -9.76 9.84
N THR A 24 1.56 -9.20 9.74
CA THR A 24 2.71 -9.94 9.19
C THR A 24 4.00 -9.56 9.91
N THR A 25 4.95 -10.47 9.89
CA THR A 25 6.32 -10.21 10.37
C THR A 25 7.28 -9.89 9.22
N ARG A 26 6.80 -9.95 7.98
CA ARG A 26 7.64 -9.66 6.82
C ARG A 26 7.95 -8.17 6.72
N HIS A 27 9.05 -7.86 6.08
CA HIS A 27 9.45 -6.48 5.83
C HIS A 27 8.42 -5.77 4.96
N VAL A 28 8.17 -4.49 5.25
CA VAL A 28 7.32 -3.62 4.44
C VAL A 28 8.17 -2.45 3.98
N GLU A 29 8.31 -2.29 2.68
CA GLU A 29 9.07 -1.21 2.07
C GLU A 29 8.12 -0.12 1.58
N LEU A 30 8.38 1.12 2.00
CA LEU A 30 7.59 2.29 1.60
C LEU A 30 8.34 3.05 0.53
N PHE A 31 7.68 3.39 -0.55
CA PHE A 31 8.30 4.09 -1.67
C PHE A 31 8.81 5.48 -1.29
N TRP A 32 7.98 6.25 -0.56
CA TRP A 32 8.30 7.62 -0.20
C TRP A 32 9.26 7.72 0.99
N THR A 33 9.32 6.71 1.81
CA THR A 33 10.15 6.69 3.01
C THR A 33 10.84 5.32 3.11
N PRO A 34 11.74 5.02 2.16
CA PRO A 34 12.43 3.74 2.21
C PRO A 34 13.33 3.66 3.44
N THR A 35 13.43 2.47 4.01
CA THR A 35 14.32 2.24 5.13
C THR A 35 15.64 1.70 4.61
N ASP A 36 16.74 2.24 5.08
CA ASP A 36 18.07 1.79 4.65
C ASP A 36 18.29 0.29 4.94
N GLU A 37 17.73 -0.19 6.03
CA GLU A 37 17.82 -1.60 6.40
C GLU A 37 17.09 -2.51 5.41
N GLY A 38 16.02 -2.03 4.80
CA GLY A 38 15.27 -2.78 3.81
C GLY A 38 15.94 -2.86 2.46
N LEU A 39 16.96 -2.04 2.23
CA LEU A 39 17.62 -1.97 0.95
C LEU A 39 18.78 -2.94 0.79
N SER A 40 19.14 -3.71 1.80
CA SER A 40 20.07 -4.82 1.58
C SER A 40 19.43 -5.79 0.58
N LYS A 41 20.23 -6.33 -0.34
CA LYS A 41 19.70 -7.20 -1.41
C LYS A 41 18.98 -8.42 -0.85
N GLU A 42 19.39 -8.90 0.29
CA GLU A 42 18.77 -10.08 0.93
C GLU A 42 17.40 -9.75 1.51
N SER A 43 17.28 -8.65 2.24
CA SER A 43 16.02 -8.28 2.90
C SER A 43 14.99 -7.71 1.94
N ALA A 44 15.43 -7.07 0.85
CA ALA A 44 14.52 -6.53 -0.16
C ALA A 44 13.90 -7.61 -1.06
N ARG A 45 14.37 -8.85 -0.97
CA ARG A 45 13.92 -9.94 -1.86
C ARG A 45 12.56 -10.50 -1.49
N THR A 46 12.18 -10.44 -0.22
CA THR A 46 10.88 -10.96 0.23
C THR A 46 10.26 -9.93 1.14
N CYS A 47 9.33 -9.16 0.59
CA CYS A 47 8.74 -8.03 1.29
C CYS A 47 7.40 -7.62 0.68
N PHE A 48 6.69 -6.80 1.43
CA PHE A 48 5.58 -6.01 0.87
C PHE A 48 6.13 -4.67 0.41
N GLU A 49 5.59 -4.15 -0.67
CA GLU A 49 5.89 -2.79 -1.12
C GLU A 49 4.60 -1.98 -1.16
N VAL A 50 4.67 -0.76 -0.67
CA VAL A 50 3.54 0.17 -0.66
C VAL A 50 3.97 1.44 -1.38
N ARG A 51 3.18 1.86 -2.34
CA ARG A 51 3.40 3.09 -3.07
C ARG A 51 2.09 3.82 -3.27
N VAL A 52 1.96 4.99 -2.68
CA VAL A 52 0.86 5.90 -2.99
C VAL A 52 1.30 6.73 -4.19
N LEU A 53 0.52 6.67 -5.26
CA LEU A 53 0.88 7.32 -6.51
C LEU A 53 0.78 8.83 -6.38
N PRO A 54 1.74 9.57 -6.96
CA PRO A 54 1.67 11.02 -6.93
C PRO A 54 0.45 11.50 -7.73
N ARG A 55 -0.11 12.61 -7.26
CA ARG A 55 -1.23 13.24 -7.93
C ARG A 55 -0.84 13.65 -9.35
N GLU A 56 -1.64 13.25 -10.31
CA GLU A 56 -1.62 13.83 -11.64
C GLU A 56 -2.37 15.16 -11.58
N SER A 57 -2.48 15.88 -12.64
CA SER A 57 -3.08 17.22 -12.58
C SER A 57 -4.57 17.16 -12.21
N GLU A 58 -4.93 17.85 -11.15
CA GLU A 58 -6.34 18.14 -10.85
C GLU A 58 -6.54 19.63 -10.91
N GLY A 59 -7.30 20.07 -11.86
CA GLY A 59 -7.45 21.49 -12.16
C GLY A 59 -8.39 22.24 -11.24
N TYR A 60 -8.76 21.74 -10.08
CA TYR A 60 -9.73 22.39 -9.23
C TYR A 60 -9.49 22.08 -7.75
N SER A 61 -10.01 22.96 -6.92
CA SER A 61 -9.94 22.79 -5.48
C SER A 61 -11.19 22.07 -4.98
N SER A 62 -11.07 20.81 -4.67
CA SER A 62 -12.11 20.06 -4.01
C SER A 62 -11.59 19.59 -2.66
N ARG A 63 -12.44 19.58 -1.66
CA ARG A 63 -12.10 18.97 -0.37
C ARG A 63 -12.14 17.46 -0.45
N GLN A 64 -12.86 16.91 -1.40
CA GLN A 64 -12.87 15.48 -1.65
C GLN A 64 -11.69 15.10 -2.53
N ILE A 65 -10.93 14.11 -2.10
CA ILE A 65 -9.77 13.64 -2.85
C ILE A 65 -9.79 12.13 -2.95
N THR A 66 -9.17 11.64 -4.01
CA THR A 66 -8.93 10.21 -4.21
C THR A 66 -7.44 9.96 -4.25
N LEU A 67 -6.99 9.05 -3.42
CA LEU A 67 -5.62 8.59 -3.41
C LEU A 67 -5.57 7.22 -4.05
N ARG A 68 -4.58 6.98 -4.87
CA ARG A 68 -4.38 5.68 -5.52
C ARG A 68 -3.10 5.08 -4.99
N ALA A 69 -3.15 3.82 -4.60
CA ALA A 69 -2.00 3.13 -4.07
C ALA A 69 -1.81 1.80 -4.79
N VAL A 70 -0.56 1.44 -5.01
CA VAL A 70 -0.18 0.12 -5.51
C VAL A 70 0.48 -0.62 -4.35
N LEU A 71 -0.07 -1.77 -4.03
CA LEU A 71 0.45 -2.64 -3.00
C LEU A 71 0.96 -3.91 -3.67
N SER A 72 2.17 -4.28 -3.35
CA SER A 72 2.83 -5.40 -4.02
C SER A 72 3.43 -6.34 -3.00
N VAL A 73 3.57 -7.58 -3.42
CA VAL A 73 4.28 -8.62 -2.70
C VAL A 73 5.39 -9.10 -3.60
N ILE A 74 6.59 -9.21 -3.05
CA ILE A 74 7.74 -9.75 -3.75
C ILE A 74 8.34 -10.85 -2.88
N ALA A 75 8.55 -12.01 -3.47
CA ALA A 75 9.17 -13.14 -2.77
C ALA A 75 10.32 -13.69 -3.60
N SER A 76 11.52 -13.62 -3.04
CA SER A 76 12.72 -14.15 -3.66
C SER A 76 12.57 -15.64 -3.94
N ARG A 77 13.06 -16.09 -5.07
CA ARG A 77 13.10 -17.51 -5.40
C ARG A 77 13.87 -18.33 -4.36
N GLU A 78 14.87 -17.75 -3.74
CA GLU A 78 15.64 -18.43 -2.68
C GLU A 78 14.78 -18.71 -1.45
N ASP A 79 13.91 -17.77 -1.09
CA ASP A 79 12.99 -17.92 0.03
C ASP A 79 11.75 -18.71 -0.34
N ASP A 80 11.36 -18.67 -1.61
CA ASP A 80 10.09 -19.18 -2.08
C ASP A 80 10.24 -19.84 -3.44
N ALA A 81 10.65 -21.09 -3.44
CA ALA A 81 10.94 -21.84 -4.66
C ALA A 81 9.69 -22.07 -5.52
N THR A 82 8.51 -22.10 -4.92
CA THR A 82 7.27 -22.50 -5.59
C THR A 82 6.22 -21.40 -5.71
N GLY A 83 6.48 -20.23 -5.13
CA GLY A 83 5.50 -19.15 -5.08
C GLY A 83 4.47 -19.27 -3.96
N THR A 84 4.64 -20.23 -3.07
CA THR A 84 3.71 -20.45 -1.96
C THR A 84 3.70 -19.30 -0.96
N HIS A 85 4.88 -18.80 -0.58
CA HIS A 85 4.98 -17.66 0.34
C HIS A 85 4.42 -16.40 -0.27
N MET A 86 4.69 -16.18 -1.56
CA MET A 86 4.12 -15.02 -2.28
C MET A 86 2.59 -15.07 -2.23
N THR A 87 2.02 -16.25 -2.48
CA THR A 87 0.56 -16.44 -2.45
C THR A 87 0.00 -16.14 -1.06
N GLU A 88 0.63 -16.68 -0.01
CA GLU A 88 0.19 -16.44 1.37
C GLU A 88 0.27 -14.97 1.76
N MET A 89 1.36 -14.30 1.39
CA MET A 89 1.53 -12.87 1.64
C MET A 89 0.46 -12.06 0.90
N PHE A 90 0.19 -12.41 -0.35
CA PHE A 90 -0.81 -11.71 -1.14
C PHE A 90 -2.22 -11.92 -0.59
N GLU A 91 -2.55 -13.12 -0.13
CA GLU A 91 -3.83 -13.39 0.52
C GLU A 91 -4.00 -12.56 1.79
N ALA A 92 -2.94 -12.40 2.59
CA ALA A 92 -2.97 -11.53 3.76
C ALA A 92 -3.27 -10.08 3.37
N LEU A 93 -2.65 -9.61 2.30
CA LEU A 93 -2.87 -8.27 1.77
C LEU A 93 -4.31 -8.10 1.29
N LEU A 94 -4.83 -9.06 0.55
CA LEU A 94 -6.21 -9.04 0.07
C LEU A 94 -7.21 -9.07 1.23
N GLY A 95 -6.88 -9.76 2.31
CA GLY A 95 -7.70 -9.77 3.51
C GLY A 95 -7.84 -8.40 4.15
N ILE A 96 -6.73 -7.65 4.25
CA ILE A 96 -6.75 -6.28 4.77
C ILE A 96 -7.62 -5.38 3.90
N ILE A 97 -7.37 -5.42 2.60
CA ILE A 97 -8.11 -4.58 1.64
C ILE A 97 -9.58 -4.96 1.61
N GLY A 98 -9.89 -6.24 1.66
CA GLY A 98 -11.27 -6.72 1.70
C GLY A 98 -12.02 -6.23 2.93
N ASP A 99 -11.37 -6.18 4.08
CA ASP A 99 -11.96 -5.64 5.30
C ASP A 99 -12.27 -4.15 5.15
N TRP A 100 -11.36 -3.40 4.54
CA TRP A 100 -11.59 -1.98 4.29
C TRP A 100 -12.70 -1.74 3.26
N ASP A 101 -12.78 -2.58 2.24
CA ASP A 101 -13.78 -2.47 1.18
C ASP A 101 -15.21 -2.68 1.72
N LYS A 102 -15.40 -3.62 2.64
CA LYS A 102 -16.71 -3.89 3.22
C LYS A 102 -17.04 -3.09 4.46
N ASP A 103 -16.07 -2.49 5.14
CA ASP A 103 -16.27 -1.77 6.39
C ASP A 103 -15.54 -0.44 6.36
N ASN A 104 -16.30 0.62 6.09
CA ASN A 104 -15.75 1.97 6.04
C ASN A 104 -15.18 2.42 7.38
N ASP A 105 -15.70 1.92 8.49
CA ASP A 105 -15.16 2.25 9.81
C ASP A 105 -13.78 1.64 10.01
N ALA A 106 -13.57 0.42 9.53
CA ALA A 106 -12.24 -0.20 9.57
C ALA A 106 -11.24 0.57 8.70
N ALA A 107 -11.66 0.97 7.50
CA ALA A 107 -10.82 1.79 6.61
C ALA A 107 -10.49 3.14 7.25
N SER A 108 -11.46 3.79 7.86
CA SER A 108 -11.28 5.07 8.55
C SER A 108 -10.31 4.94 9.71
N ALA A 109 -10.46 3.90 10.52
CA ALA A 109 -9.56 3.67 11.65
C ALA A 109 -8.10 3.50 11.22
N ALA A 110 -7.88 2.85 10.07
CA ALA A 110 -6.54 2.61 9.55
C ALA A 110 -5.95 3.83 8.82
N LEU A 111 -6.77 4.57 8.09
CA LEU A 111 -6.28 5.52 7.08
C LEU A 111 -6.57 6.99 7.35
N ASN A 112 -7.32 7.30 8.40
CA ASN A 112 -7.52 8.71 8.78
C ASN A 112 -6.20 9.33 9.21
N ILE A 113 -6.02 10.59 8.82
CA ILE A 113 -4.91 11.41 9.28
C ILE A 113 -5.52 12.52 10.12
N ALA A 114 -5.26 12.49 11.42
CA ALA A 114 -5.91 13.38 12.39
C ALA A 114 -5.72 14.86 12.00
N GLY A 115 -6.81 15.59 11.92
CA GLY A 115 -6.81 17.01 11.59
C GLY A 115 -6.51 17.32 10.11
N VAL A 116 -6.37 16.32 9.25
CA VAL A 116 -5.94 16.53 7.87
C VAL A 116 -6.84 15.82 6.87
N PHE A 117 -7.06 14.53 7.05
CA PHE A 117 -7.74 13.71 6.04
C PHE A 117 -8.62 12.67 6.72
N ARG A 118 -9.85 12.58 6.26
CA ARG A 118 -10.81 11.56 6.70
C ARG A 118 -11.04 10.59 5.54
N CYS A 119 -10.73 9.33 5.77
CA CYS A 119 -11.01 8.28 4.80
C CYS A 119 -12.50 7.92 4.85
N ASP A 120 -13.17 8.01 3.72
CA ASP A 120 -14.59 7.67 3.58
C ASP A 120 -14.77 6.24 3.06
N GLY A 121 -13.79 5.68 2.41
CA GLY A 121 -13.85 4.32 1.90
C GLY A 121 -12.65 3.94 1.08
N VAL A 122 -12.49 2.64 0.91
CA VAL A 122 -11.44 2.04 0.09
C VAL A 122 -12.10 1.07 -0.87
N MET A 123 -11.66 1.06 -2.10
CA MET A 123 -12.16 0.14 -3.10
C MET A 123 -11.00 -0.43 -3.91
N PHE A 124 -11.21 -1.63 -4.45
CA PHE A 124 -10.25 -2.21 -5.38
C PHE A 124 -10.21 -1.37 -6.64
N GLY A 125 -9.02 -1.02 -7.07
CA GLY A 125 -8.82 -0.34 -8.34
C GLY A 125 -8.76 -1.34 -9.49
N SER A 126 -8.56 -0.81 -10.68
CA SER A 126 -8.38 -1.63 -11.87
C SER A 126 -6.94 -2.16 -11.90
N GLY A 127 -6.81 -3.42 -12.20
CA GLY A 127 -5.49 -3.99 -12.42
C GLY A 127 -4.91 -4.66 -11.19
N GLY A 128 -4.41 -5.78 -11.41
CA GLY A 128 -3.54 -6.55 -10.55
C GLY A 128 -2.71 -7.38 -11.49
N ASP A 129 -1.50 -7.67 -11.10
CA ASP A 129 -0.58 -8.45 -11.91
C ASP A 129 0.13 -9.43 -11.00
N CYS A 130 0.41 -10.61 -11.49
CA CYS A 130 1.18 -11.60 -10.75
C CYS A 130 1.99 -12.46 -11.70
N GLY A 131 3.11 -12.93 -11.22
CA GLY A 131 3.96 -13.78 -12.03
C GLY A 131 5.33 -13.96 -11.41
N TYR A 132 6.25 -14.39 -12.25
CA TYR A 132 7.65 -14.56 -11.89
C TYR A 132 8.50 -13.63 -12.75
N ASP A 133 9.33 -12.84 -12.11
CA ASP A 133 10.25 -11.93 -12.76
C ASP A 133 11.64 -12.58 -12.80
N GLU A 134 12.08 -12.99 -13.98
CA GLU A 134 13.36 -13.68 -14.14
C GLU A 134 14.56 -12.78 -13.84
N GLN A 135 14.46 -11.49 -14.14
CA GLN A 135 15.55 -10.54 -13.90
C GLN A 135 15.77 -10.33 -12.40
N ARG A 136 14.70 -10.27 -11.64
CA ARG A 136 14.76 -10.12 -10.20
C ARG A 136 14.87 -11.44 -9.46
N ALA A 137 14.67 -12.56 -10.16
CA ALA A 137 14.58 -13.90 -9.58
C ALA A 137 13.59 -13.93 -8.42
N ALA A 138 12.39 -13.43 -8.66
CA ALA A 138 11.38 -13.26 -7.62
C ALA A 138 9.97 -13.45 -8.16
N TRP A 139 9.12 -14.03 -7.34
CA TRP A 139 7.69 -14.03 -7.54
C TRP A 139 7.13 -12.68 -7.15
N TYR A 140 6.08 -12.22 -7.82
CA TYR A 140 5.45 -10.96 -7.47
C TYR A 140 3.94 -11.04 -7.66
N ALA A 141 3.24 -10.22 -6.90
CA ALA A 141 1.83 -9.94 -7.11
C ALA A 141 1.56 -8.50 -6.71
N SER A 142 0.71 -7.81 -7.42
CA SER A 142 0.37 -6.43 -7.11
C SER A 142 -1.12 -6.18 -7.27
N ILE A 143 -1.61 -5.20 -6.54
CA ILE A 143 -3.00 -4.75 -6.61
C ILE A 143 -3.03 -3.24 -6.44
N GLU A 144 -3.94 -2.60 -7.15
CA GLU A 144 -4.19 -1.17 -7.00
C GLU A 144 -5.46 -0.96 -6.18
N ILE A 145 -5.41 0.01 -5.27
CA ILE A 145 -6.59 0.42 -4.49
C ILE A 145 -6.82 1.91 -4.66
N GLU A 146 -8.07 2.33 -4.48
CA GLU A 146 -8.45 3.73 -4.41
C GLU A 146 -8.95 4.02 -3.00
N ILE A 147 -8.44 5.10 -2.44
CA ILE A 147 -8.82 5.59 -1.11
C ILE A 147 -9.52 6.92 -1.31
N VAL A 148 -10.80 6.95 -1.00
CA VAL A 148 -11.62 8.16 -1.17
C VAL A 148 -11.80 8.82 0.18
N GLY A 149 -11.65 10.12 0.22
CA GLY A 149 -11.82 10.84 1.47
C GLY A 149 -11.89 12.33 1.29
N CYS A 150 -11.93 13.03 2.40
CA CYS A 150 -12.07 14.48 2.45
C CYS A 150 -10.99 15.10 3.30
N LEU A 151 -10.57 16.29 2.89
CA LEU A 151 -9.74 17.15 3.74
C LEU A 151 -10.58 17.68 4.88
N THR A 152 -10.03 17.69 6.08
CA THR A 152 -10.78 18.05 7.30
C THR A 152 -10.48 19.45 7.82
N ASP A 153 -9.50 20.11 7.28
CA ASP A 153 -9.16 21.46 7.73
C ASP A 153 -9.81 22.58 6.91
#